data_8d547975c272b268c40ad46f68e6c741
#
_entry.id   8d547975c272b268c40ad46f68e6c741
#
_cell.length_a   1.000
_cell.length_b   1.000
_cell.length_c   1.000
_cell.angle_alpha   90.00
_cell.angle_beta   90.00
_cell.angle_gamma   90.00
#
_symmetry.space_group_name_H-M   'P 1'
#
loop_
_entity.id
_entity.type
_entity.pdbx_description
1 polymer ?
#
loop_
_entity_poly.entity_id
_entity_poly.type
_entity_poly.pdbx_seq_one_letter_code
_entity_poly.pdbx_strand_id
1 'polypeptide(L)'
;MPSYKGRYICDWCEDIESLKRQGELEKALVIAEGCMDAMVEASRRNSVNVMEYYVIQVAVIQEKMGDYQRELVTLNSWFANRFPYSREDFDVNLRKRLAQARKIYAVANRGDEYKHLVEWLSL
;
A
#
# COMPACT_ATOMS: atom_id res chain seq x y z
N MET A 1 -13.66 -17.86 -0.88
CA MET A 1 -12.47 -17.13 -0.43
C MET A 1 -11.63 -16.74 -1.64
N PRO A 2 -11.17 -15.49 -1.78
CA PRO A 2 -10.36 -15.09 -2.92
C PRO A 2 -9.02 -15.82 -2.95
N SER A 3 -8.51 -16.03 -4.15
CA SER A 3 -7.25 -16.74 -4.36
C SER A 3 -6.35 -15.99 -5.33
N TYR A 4 -5.04 -16.24 -5.21
CA TYR A 4 -4.01 -15.70 -6.07
C TYR A 4 -3.06 -16.85 -6.45
N LYS A 5 -2.86 -17.04 -7.74
CA LYS A 5 -2.02 -18.13 -8.28
C LYS A 5 -2.36 -19.51 -7.69
N GLY A 6 -3.65 -19.82 -7.59
CA GLY A 6 -4.13 -21.12 -7.13
C GLY A 6 -4.08 -21.36 -5.63
N ARG A 7 -3.69 -20.36 -4.82
CA ARG A 7 -3.71 -20.44 -3.35
C ARG A 7 -4.62 -19.37 -2.79
N TYR A 8 -5.32 -19.67 -1.70
CA TYR A 8 -6.08 -18.65 -0.97
C TYR A 8 -5.16 -17.52 -0.53
N ILE A 9 -5.68 -16.28 -0.58
CA ILE A 9 -4.84 -15.12 -0.27
C ILE A 9 -4.24 -15.17 1.13
N CYS A 10 -4.98 -15.73 2.12
CA CYS A 10 -4.46 -15.87 3.48
C CYS A 10 -3.26 -16.83 3.59
N ASP A 11 -3.08 -17.73 2.64
CA ASP A 11 -1.94 -18.65 2.63
C ASP A 11 -0.63 -17.97 2.15
N TRP A 12 -0.73 -16.74 1.64
CA TRP A 12 0.44 -15.98 1.19
C TRP A 12 1.07 -15.09 2.26
N CYS A 13 0.41 -14.95 3.43
CA CYS A 13 0.88 -14.02 4.48
C CYS A 13 2.30 -14.34 4.94
N GLU A 14 2.64 -15.60 5.18
CA GLU A 14 3.98 -16.00 5.60
C GLU A 14 5.03 -15.72 4.52
N ASP A 15 4.68 -15.96 3.26
CA ASP A 15 5.59 -15.69 2.14
C ASP A 15 5.90 -14.18 2.04
N ILE A 16 4.89 -13.34 2.18
CA ILE A 16 5.04 -11.89 2.19
C ILE A 16 5.97 -11.46 3.33
N GLU A 17 5.70 -11.92 4.54
CA GLU A 17 6.50 -11.57 5.72
C GLU A 17 7.95 -12.07 5.61
N SER A 18 8.14 -13.29 5.10
CA SER A 18 9.46 -13.87 4.89
C SER A 18 10.28 -13.07 3.87
N LEU A 19 9.68 -12.73 2.74
CA LEU A 19 10.35 -11.95 1.70
C LEU A 19 10.71 -10.54 2.20
N LYS A 20 9.85 -9.92 3.00
CA LYS A 20 10.14 -8.64 3.62
C LYS A 20 11.37 -8.74 4.55
N ARG A 21 11.43 -9.78 5.38
CA ARG A 21 12.56 -9.99 6.30
C ARG A 21 13.87 -10.23 5.54
N GLN A 22 13.80 -10.86 4.38
CA GLN A 22 14.96 -11.12 3.53
C GLN A 22 15.39 -9.90 2.71
N GLY A 23 14.64 -8.81 2.77
CA GLY A 23 14.89 -7.62 1.96
C GLY A 23 14.48 -7.77 0.50
N GLU A 24 13.76 -8.84 0.15
CA GLU A 24 13.25 -9.09 -1.20
C GLU A 24 11.93 -8.33 -1.42
N LEU A 25 12.03 -7.00 -1.38
CA LEU A 25 10.85 -6.12 -1.37
C LEU A 25 10.05 -6.18 -2.67
N GLU A 26 10.72 -6.24 -3.82
CA GLU A 26 10.05 -6.37 -5.12
C GLU A 26 9.18 -7.62 -5.19
N LYS A 27 9.73 -8.76 -4.76
CA LYS A 27 9.01 -10.04 -4.77
C LYS A 27 7.83 -10.01 -3.78
N ALA A 28 8.04 -9.44 -2.59
CA ALA A 28 6.99 -9.29 -1.61
C ALA A 28 5.86 -8.40 -2.15
N LEU A 29 6.20 -7.32 -2.83
CA LEU A 29 5.24 -6.38 -3.41
C LEU A 29 4.36 -7.07 -4.47
N VAL A 30 4.95 -7.84 -5.37
CA VAL A 30 4.21 -8.56 -6.41
C VAL A 30 3.14 -9.46 -5.80
N ILE A 31 3.50 -10.22 -4.77
CA ILE A 31 2.56 -11.11 -4.08
C ILE A 31 1.48 -10.31 -3.34
N ALA A 32 1.87 -9.29 -2.60
CA ALA A 32 0.93 -8.45 -1.85
C ALA A 32 -0.07 -7.74 -2.77
N GLU A 33 0.40 -7.19 -3.89
CA GLU A 33 -0.48 -6.57 -4.89
C GLU A 33 -1.44 -7.59 -5.52
N GLY A 34 -0.95 -8.79 -5.86
CA GLY A 34 -1.78 -9.86 -6.41
C GLY A 34 -2.89 -10.28 -5.45
N CYS A 35 -2.57 -10.43 -4.18
CA CYS A 35 -3.55 -10.75 -3.14
C CYS A 35 -4.55 -9.62 -2.93
N MET A 36 -4.08 -8.37 -2.91
CA MET A 36 -4.94 -7.19 -2.78
C MET A 36 -5.92 -7.10 -3.94
N ASP A 37 -5.46 -7.27 -5.17
CA ASP A 37 -6.29 -7.22 -6.37
C ASP A 37 -7.35 -8.34 -6.37
N ALA A 38 -6.97 -9.55 -5.98
CA ALA A 38 -7.90 -10.67 -5.85
C ALA A 38 -8.99 -10.39 -4.81
N MET A 39 -8.62 -9.80 -3.69
CA MET A 39 -9.56 -9.42 -2.63
C MET A 39 -10.53 -8.34 -3.12
N VAL A 40 -10.04 -7.31 -3.77
CA VAL A 40 -10.85 -6.20 -4.32
C VAL A 40 -11.84 -6.74 -5.35
N GLU A 41 -11.40 -7.60 -6.24
CA GLU A 41 -12.27 -8.20 -7.26
C GLU A 41 -13.35 -9.08 -6.63
N ALA A 42 -13.00 -9.91 -5.64
CA ALA A 42 -13.95 -10.73 -4.93
C ALA A 42 -15.01 -9.90 -4.20
N SER A 43 -14.60 -8.79 -3.60
CA SER A 43 -15.50 -7.85 -2.93
C SER A 43 -16.51 -7.24 -3.90
N ARG A 44 -16.10 -6.91 -5.10
CA ARG A 44 -17.00 -6.37 -6.14
C ARG A 44 -18.03 -7.38 -6.61
N ARG A 45 -17.64 -8.68 -6.71
CA ARG A 45 -18.52 -9.73 -7.22
C ARG A 45 -19.48 -10.25 -6.18
N ASN A 46 -19.02 -10.50 -4.98
CA ASN A 46 -19.74 -11.32 -3.99
C ASN A 46 -20.04 -10.58 -2.69
N SER A 47 -19.78 -9.27 -2.61
CA SER A 47 -20.01 -8.45 -1.42
C SER A 47 -19.35 -9.03 -0.16
N VAL A 48 -18.17 -9.65 -0.31
CA VAL A 48 -17.40 -10.18 0.81
C VAL A 48 -16.67 -9.07 1.53
N ASN A 49 -16.38 -9.29 2.82
CA ASN A 49 -15.61 -8.34 3.63
C ASN A 49 -14.21 -8.17 3.06
N VAL A 50 -13.74 -6.93 3.05
CA VAL A 50 -12.38 -6.61 2.66
C VAL A 50 -11.46 -6.68 3.87
N MET A 51 -10.20 -7.04 3.63
CA MET A 51 -9.18 -7.18 4.66
C MET A 51 -8.13 -6.08 4.48
N GLU A 52 -7.92 -5.26 5.50
CA GLU A 52 -6.94 -4.18 5.44
C GLU A 52 -5.49 -4.69 5.29
N TYR A 53 -5.21 -5.93 5.71
CA TYR A 53 -3.88 -6.51 5.72
C TYR A 53 -3.13 -6.30 4.40
N TYR A 54 -3.77 -6.62 3.28
CA TYR A 54 -3.09 -6.59 1.98
C TYR A 54 -2.81 -5.19 1.48
N VAL A 55 -3.75 -4.26 1.67
CA VAL A 55 -3.51 -2.87 1.29
C VAL A 55 -2.42 -2.25 2.17
N ILE A 56 -2.40 -2.58 3.45
CA ILE A 56 -1.34 -2.13 4.36
C ILE A 56 0.01 -2.71 3.95
N GLN A 57 0.07 -4.00 3.61
CA GLN A 57 1.33 -4.61 3.16
C GLN A 57 1.87 -3.96 1.90
N VAL A 58 1.01 -3.71 0.92
CA VAL A 58 1.41 -3.00 -0.31
C VAL A 58 1.98 -1.62 0.04
N ALA A 59 1.26 -0.85 0.85
CA ALA A 59 1.69 0.49 1.24
C ALA A 59 3.01 0.48 2.05
N VAL A 60 3.15 -0.43 3.00
CA VAL A 60 4.37 -0.58 3.82
C VAL A 60 5.57 -0.93 2.95
N ILE A 61 5.41 -1.87 2.03
CA ILE A 61 6.50 -2.29 1.15
C ILE A 61 6.92 -1.14 0.22
N GLN A 62 5.96 -0.43 -0.36
CA GLN A 62 6.22 0.73 -1.21
C GLN A 62 6.98 1.82 -0.45
N GLU A 63 6.59 2.09 0.81
CA GLU A 63 7.29 3.04 1.66
C GLU A 63 8.73 2.59 1.92
N LYS A 64 8.95 1.31 2.24
CA LYS A 64 10.29 0.75 2.45
C LYS A 64 11.17 0.83 1.21
N MET A 65 10.57 0.75 0.03
CA MET A 65 11.27 0.91 -1.25
C MET A 65 11.57 2.38 -1.58
N GLY A 66 11.05 3.32 -0.79
CA GLY A 66 11.15 4.75 -1.06
C GLY A 66 10.21 5.24 -2.15
N ASP A 67 9.26 4.42 -2.55
CA ASP A 67 8.29 4.77 -3.59
C ASP A 67 7.03 5.40 -2.97
N TYR A 68 7.20 6.59 -2.44
CA TYR A 68 6.16 7.32 -1.71
C TYR A 68 4.97 7.69 -2.59
N GLN A 69 5.22 7.93 -3.87
CA GLN A 69 4.15 8.25 -4.83
C GLN A 69 3.22 7.06 -5.03
N ARG A 70 3.77 5.85 -5.23
CA ARG A 70 2.97 4.64 -5.38
C ARG A 70 2.20 4.31 -4.11
N GLU A 71 2.78 4.54 -2.94
CA GLU A 71 2.08 4.37 -1.67
C GLU A 71 0.83 5.25 -1.61
N LEU A 72 0.94 6.52 -1.99
CA LEU A 72 -0.21 7.43 -2.04
C LEU A 72 -1.28 6.94 -3.02
N VAL A 73 -0.88 6.47 -4.20
CA VAL A 73 -1.81 5.93 -5.19
C VAL A 73 -2.55 4.71 -4.62
N THR A 74 -1.84 3.81 -3.94
CA THR A 74 -2.44 2.62 -3.33
C THR A 74 -3.50 3.00 -2.30
N LEU A 75 -3.18 3.91 -1.39
CA LEU A 75 -4.09 4.32 -0.32
C LEU A 75 -5.29 5.12 -0.85
N ASN A 76 -5.06 6.03 -1.78
CA ASN A 76 -6.15 6.79 -2.41
C ASN A 76 -7.09 5.88 -3.21
N SER A 77 -6.55 4.89 -3.91
CA SER A 77 -7.35 3.91 -4.65
C SER A 77 -8.25 3.09 -3.75
N TRP A 78 -7.76 2.73 -2.55
CA TRP A 78 -8.57 2.04 -1.55
C TRP A 78 -9.83 2.84 -1.22
N PHE A 79 -9.68 4.12 -0.87
CA PHE A 79 -10.82 4.98 -0.52
C PHE A 79 -11.73 5.27 -1.72
N ALA A 80 -11.17 5.36 -2.93
CA ALA A 80 -11.95 5.57 -4.14
C ALA A 80 -12.90 4.40 -4.45
N ASN A 81 -12.57 3.18 -4.03
CA ASN A 81 -13.40 2.00 -4.25
C ASN A 81 -14.69 2.01 -3.43
N ARG A 82 -14.73 2.73 -2.32
CA ARG A 82 -15.92 2.87 -1.43
C ARG A 82 -16.53 1.52 -1.05
N PHE A 83 -15.74 0.66 -0.43
CA PHE A 83 -16.20 -0.67 -0.03
C PHE A 83 -17.29 -0.58 1.04
N PRO A 84 -18.53 -1.05 0.76
CA PRO A 84 -19.63 -0.97 1.73
C PRO A 84 -19.46 -1.93 2.91
N TYR A 85 -18.60 -2.94 2.77
CA TYR A 85 -18.35 -3.95 3.79
C TYR A 85 -17.01 -3.76 4.50
N SER A 86 -16.39 -2.60 4.34
CA SER A 86 -15.17 -2.27 5.06
C SER A 86 -15.50 -1.97 6.53
N ARG A 87 -14.69 -2.48 7.45
CA ARG A 87 -14.84 -2.20 8.88
C ARG A 87 -14.40 -0.76 9.17
N GLU A 88 -15.09 -0.11 10.10
CA GLU A 88 -14.79 1.27 10.47
C GLU A 88 -13.38 1.43 11.05
N ASP A 89 -12.94 0.48 11.87
CA ASP A 89 -11.59 0.48 12.45
C ASP A 89 -10.50 0.36 11.36
N PHE A 90 -10.76 -0.37 10.29
CA PHE A 90 -9.86 -0.44 9.14
C PHE A 90 -9.76 0.90 8.43
N ASP A 91 -10.89 1.57 8.21
CA ASP A 91 -10.92 2.88 7.59
C ASP A 91 -10.17 3.92 8.41
N VAL A 92 -10.32 3.90 9.74
CA VAL A 92 -9.59 4.80 10.64
C VAL A 92 -8.08 4.58 10.53
N ASN A 93 -7.64 3.32 10.56
CA ASN A 93 -6.21 2.97 10.45
C ASN A 93 -5.62 3.39 9.11
N LEU A 94 -6.35 3.15 8.02
CA LEU A 94 -5.91 3.50 6.68
C LEU A 94 -5.88 5.02 6.46
N ARG A 95 -6.81 5.78 7.04
CA ARG A 95 -6.79 7.25 7.00
C ARG A 95 -5.58 7.82 7.74
N LYS A 96 -5.24 7.26 8.90
CA LYS A 96 -4.03 7.64 9.63
C LYS A 96 -2.77 7.40 8.80
N ARG A 97 -2.72 6.25 8.14
CA ARG A 97 -1.59 5.91 7.26
C ARG A 97 -1.52 6.84 6.06
N LEU A 98 -2.65 7.16 5.45
CA LEU A 98 -2.71 8.11 4.34
C LEU A 98 -2.21 9.50 4.74
N ALA A 99 -2.62 9.98 5.92
CA ALA A 99 -2.15 11.26 6.43
C ALA A 99 -0.64 11.27 6.64
N GLN A 100 -0.08 10.19 7.20
CA GLN A 100 1.36 10.02 7.38
C GLN A 100 2.09 9.96 6.03
N ALA A 101 1.57 9.20 5.08
CA ALA A 101 2.14 9.06 3.75
C ALA A 101 2.19 10.40 3.01
N ARG A 102 1.14 11.22 3.14
CA ARG A 102 1.10 12.57 2.57
C ARG A 102 2.19 13.47 3.16
N LYS A 103 2.42 13.38 4.48
CA LYS A 103 3.48 14.15 5.15
C LYS A 103 4.86 13.73 4.67
N ILE A 104 5.11 12.44 4.57
CA ILE A 104 6.39 11.89 4.10
C ILE A 104 6.66 12.33 2.65
N TYR A 105 5.66 12.22 1.79
CA TYR A 105 5.75 12.63 0.39
C TYR A 105 6.04 14.13 0.27
N ALA A 106 5.34 14.96 1.05
CA ALA A 106 5.55 16.41 1.04
C ALA A 106 6.96 16.79 1.50
N VAL A 107 7.48 16.13 2.53
CA VAL A 107 8.85 16.38 3.03
C VAL A 107 9.88 15.96 1.97
N ALA A 108 9.71 14.80 1.35
CA ALA A 108 10.62 14.31 0.32
C ALA A 108 10.67 15.27 -0.89
N ASN A 109 9.51 15.76 -1.33
CA ASN A 109 9.43 16.71 -2.44
C ASN A 109 9.99 18.08 -2.08
N ARG A 110 9.74 18.57 -0.86
CA ARG A 110 10.30 19.83 -0.37
C ARG A 110 11.82 19.75 -0.26
N GLY A 111 12.35 18.60 0.11
CA GLY A 111 13.79 18.37 0.16
C GLY A 111 14.44 18.58 -1.20
N ASP A 112 13.82 18.11 -2.26
CA ASP A 112 14.30 18.30 -3.64
C ASP A 112 14.17 19.77 -4.08
N GLU A 113 13.03 20.39 -3.82
CA GLU A 113 12.82 21.82 -4.10
C GLU A 113 13.82 22.69 -3.34
N TYR A 114 14.08 22.34 -2.08
CA TYR A 114 15.05 23.07 -1.25
C TYR A 114 16.48 22.93 -1.78
N LYS A 115 16.84 21.74 -2.25
CA LYS A 115 18.15 21.53 -2.90
C LYS A 115 18.31 22.41 -4.12
N HIS A 116 17.31 22.46 -4.98
CA HIS A 116 17.33 23.31 -6.17
C HIS A 116 17.46 24.80 -5.81
N LEU A 117 16.73 25.23 -4.79
CA LEU A 117 16.81 26.62 -4.31
C LEU A 117 18.19 26.95 -3.78
N VAL A 118 18.79 26.05 -2.99
CA VAL A 118 20.14 26.24 -2.44
C VAL A 118 21.17 26.29 -3.56
N GLU A 119 21.10 25.39 -4.53
CA GLU A 119 21.97 25.39 -5.70
C GLU A 119 21.85 26.71 -6.50
N TRP A 120 20.59 27.13 -6.70
CA TRP A 120 20.31 28.35 -7.45
C TRP A 120 20.83 29.60 -6.72
N LEU A 121 20.70 29.67 -5.41
CA LEU A 121 21.18 30.77 -4.58
C LEU A 121 22.72 30.78 -4.44
N SER A 122 23.37 29.65 -4.68
CA SER A 122 24.82 29.49 -4.62
C SER A 122 25.53 29.95 -5.91
N LEU A 123 24.77 30.18 -6.94
CA LEU A 123 25.27 30.71 -8.20
C LEU A 123 25.42 32.25 -8.10
#